data_4f47da9751658a97af617eb79ed15be5
#
_entry.id   4f47da9751658a97af617eb79ed15be5
#
_cell.length_a   1.000
_cell.length_b   1.000
_cell.length_c   1.000
_cell.angle_alpha   90.00
_cell.angle_beta   90.00
_cell.angle_gamma   90.00
#
_symmetry.space_group_name_H-M   'P 1'
#
loop_
_entity.id
_entity.type
_entity.pdbx_description
1 polymer ?
#
loop_
_entity_poly.entity_id
_entity_poly.type
_entity_poly.pdbx_seq_one_letter_code
_entity_poly.pdbx_strand_id
1 'polypeptide(L)'
;MNILIVDDHPLNVDSYVALLSAIETNKNAQFHLAYDCKQAYELIIQLKQNQINIDIAFIDVRLPPYEEKNLRSGDEIGSLLQQKFPNCIIVIISMHSEPVWVNRIVKTLNPLGFISKSDINYKSFPAIIETINKNETYYSKSIIEAQKEFVIKNIHWDEHDSKMVQLIADGIKTKDLPYYIPLSLSALEKRKANLKKQLIFEGGSDAELIERVKKMGLLSSPR
;
A
#
# COMPACT_ATOMS: atom_id res chain seq x y z
N MET A 1 7.33 9.19 -19.68
CA MET A 1 6.85 8.39 -18.53
C MET A 1 6.27 7.08 -19.05
N ASN A 2 6.69 5.96 -18.49
CA ASN A 2 6.19 4.62 -18.84
C ASN A 2 5.25 4.13 -17.75
N ILE A 3 4.02 3.84 -18.10
CA ILE A 3 2.95 3.42 -17.19
C ILE A 3 2.59 1.97 -17.51
N LEU A 4 2.73 1.08 -16.53
CA LEU A 4 2.23 -0.29 -16.63
C LEU A 4 0.84 -0.37 -16.03
N ILE A 5 -0.09 -1.01 -16.74
CA ILE A 5 -1.44 -1.31 -16.23
C ILE A 5 -1.67 -2.81 -16.34
N VAL A 6 -2.03 -3.44 -15.23
CA VAL A 6 -2.32 -4.87 -15.16
C VAL A 6 -3.70 -5.07 -14.53
N ASP A 7 -4.68 -5.48 -15.32
CA ASP A 7 -6.07 -5.75 -14.89
C ASP A 7 -6.68 -6.74 -15.90
N ASP A 8 -7.33 -7.79 -15.43
CA ASP A 8 -7.92 -8.83 -16.28
C ASP A 8 -9.21 -8.41 -16.99
N HIS A 9 -9.70 -7.19 -16.70
CA HIS A 9 -10.88 -6.62 -17.32
C HIS A 9 -10.49 -5.51 -18.32
N PRO A 10 -10.57 -5.75 -19.64
CA PRO A 10 -10.17 -4.77 -20.66
C PRO A 10 -10.84 -3.39 -20.50
N LEU A 11 -12.11 -3.35 -20.11
CA LEU A 11 -12.84 -2.09 -19.91
C LEU A 11 -12.24 -1.25 -18.77
N ASN A 12 -11.71 -1.89 -17.71
CA ASN A 12 -11.01 -1.18 -16.64
C ASN A 12 -9.70 -0.57 -17.18
N VAL A 13 -8.93 -1.37 -17.92
CA VAL A 13 -7.68 -0.94 -18.56
C VAL A 13 -7.91 0.28 -19.45
N ASP A 14 -8.89 0.22 -20.34
CA ASP A 14 -9.27 1.33 -21.23
C ASP A 14 -9.66 2.57 -20.43
N SER A 15 -10.43 2.38 -19.34
CA SER A 15 -10.84 3.46 -18.45
C SER A 15 -9.65 4.12 -17.75
N TYR A 16 -8.69 3.33 -17.26
CA TYR A 16 -7.49 3.86 -16.64
C TYR A 16 -6.60 4.59 -17.65
N VAL A 17 -6.42 4.05 -18.84
CA VAL A 17 -5.68 4.73 -19.93
C VAL A 17 -6.33 6.08 -20.23
N ALA A 18 -7.66 6.15 -20.39
CA ALA A 18 -8.37 7.39 -20.67
C ALA A 18 -8.21 8.41 -19.53
N LEU A 19 -8.39 7.97 -18.26
CA LEU A 19 -8.27 8.82 -17.08
C LEU A 19 -6.84 9.36 -16.90
N LEU A 20 -5.84 8.49 -17.06
CA LEU A 20 -4.42 8.85 -16.90
C LEU A 20 -3.96 9.78 -18.03
N SER A 21 -4.39 9.54 -19.27
CA SER A 21 -4.06 10.38 -20.43
C SER A 21 -4.66 11.79 -20.33
N ALA A 22 -5.76 11.94 -19.59
CA ALA A 22 -6.39 13.25 -19.37
C ALA A 22 -5.59 14.14 -18.39
N ILE A 23 -4.65 13.57 -17.63
CA ILE A 23 -3.80 14.30 -16.70
C ILE A 23 -2.65 14.95 -17.50
N GLU A 24 -2.47 16.26 -17.34
CA GLU A 24 -1.49 17.05 -18.11
C GLU A 24 -0.07 16.49 -18.06
N THR A 25 0.38 16.05 -16.88
CA THR A 25 1.71 15.47 -16.69
C THR A 25 1.92 14.14 -17.44
N ASN A 26 0.84 13.50 -17.85
CA ASN A 26 0.85 12.18 -18.48
C ASN A 26 0.59 12.22 -20.00
N LYS A 27 0.44 13.40 -20.60
CA LYS A 27 0.10 13.56 -22.05
C LYS A 27 0.99 12.77 -23.00
N ASN A 28 2.26 12.58 -22.66
CA ASN A 28 3.23 11.85 -23.46
C ASN A 28 3.62 10.50 -22.82
N ALA A 29 2.76 9.96 -21.95
CA ALA A 29 3.02 8.67 -21.32
C ALA A 29 2.86 7.53 -22.32
N GLN A 30 3.76 6.54 -22.22
CA GLN A 30 3.64 5.27 -22.92
C GLN A 30 2.97 4.28 -21.98
N PHE A 31 1.89 3.65 -22.45
CA PHE A 31 1.14 2.67 -21.70
C PHE A 31 1.55 1.25 -22.11
N HIS A 32 1.87 0.44 -21.13
CA HIS A 32 2.18 -0.98 -21.27
C HIS A 32 1.06 -1.74 -20.57
N LEU A 33 0.36 -2.62 -21.30
CA LEU A 33 -0.87 -3.25 -20.83
C LEU A 33 -0.68 -4.75 -20.70
N ALA A 34 -1.19 -5.34 -19.63
CA ALA A 34 -1.24 -6.77 -19.40
C ALA A 34 -2.55 -7.17 -18.74
N TYR A 35 -3.06 -8.36 -19.04
CA TYR A 35 -4.38 -8.83 -18.61
C TYR A 35 -4.33 -10.06 -17.70
N ASP A 36 -3.16 -10.57 -17.40
CA ASP A 36 -2.92 -11.69 -16.51
C ASP A 36 -1.48 -11.68 -15.97
N CYS A 37 -1.17 -12.55 -15.03
CA CYS A 37 0.17 -12.65 -14.46
C CYS A 37 1.24 -13.05 -15.47
N LYS A 38 0.91 -13.86 -16.51
CA LYS A 38 1.85 -14.28 -17.54
C LYS A 38 2.25 -13.11 -18.41
N GLN A 39 1.27 -12.41 -18.99
CA GLN A 39 1.51 -11.22 -19.82
C GLN A 39 2.29 -10.16 -19.05
N ALA A 40 1.92 -9.90 -17.79
CA ALA A 40 2.63 -8.96 -16.94
C ALA A 40 4.08 -9.36 -16.72
N TYR A 41 4.35 -10.65 -16.43
CA TYR A 41 5.71 -11.17 -16.29
C TYR A 41 6.53 -11.00 -17.57
N GLU A 42 6.00 -11.45 -18.71
CA GLU A 42 6.68 -11.38 -20.01
C GLU A 42 7.00 -9.93 -20.37
N LEU A 43 6.05 -9.03 -20.20
CA LEU A 43 6.20 -7.59 -20.46
C LEU A 43 7.26 -6.94 -19.54
N ILE A 44 7.25 -7.24 -18.24
CA ILE A 44 8.24 -6.76 -17.29
C ILE A 44 9.66 -7.20 -17.67
N ILE A 45 9.82 -8.47 -18.06
CA ILE A 45 11.12 -9.00 -18.50
C ILE A 45 11.57 -8.34 -19.78
N GLN A 46 10.67 -8.21 -20.77
CA GLN A 46 10.97 -7.56 -22.05
C GLN A 46 11.39 -6.10 -21.87
N LEU A 47 10.65 -5.31 -21.07
CA LEU A 47 10.99 -3.92 -20.80
C LEU A 47 12.35 -3.80 -20.11
N LYS A 48 12.65 -4.70 -19.16
CA LYS A 48 13.95 -4.73 -18.49
C LYS A 48 15.10 -5.04 -19.46
N GLN A 49 14.92 -6.01 -20.35
CA GLN A 49 15.92 -6.36 -21.38
C GLN A 49 16.17 -5.21 -22.36
N ASN A 50 15.13 -4.47 -22.71
CA ASN A 50 15.20 -3.31 -23.58
C ASN A 50 15.68 -2.04 -22.89
N GLN A 51 16.03 -2.10 -21.60
CA GLN A 51 16.46 -0.95 -20.77
C GLN A 51 15.40 0.16 -20.68
N ILE A 52 14.12 -0.20 -20.82
CA ILE A 52 12.99 0.72 -20.65
C ILE A 52 12.54 0.65 -19.19
N ASN A 53 12.61 1.77 -18.48
CA ASN A 53 12.14 1.85 -17.10
C ASN A 53 10.61 1.92 -17.05
N ILE A 54 10.02 1.38 -15.98
CA ILE A 54 8.62 1.58 -15.62
C ILE A 54 8.61 2.60 -14.48
N ASP A 55 7.91 3.72 -14.69
CA ASP A 55 7.86 4.80 -13.72
C ASP A 55 6.76 4.55 -12.68
N ILE A 56 5.59 4.08 -13.12
CA ILE A 56 4.46 3.76 -12.26
C ILE A 56 3.70 2.54 -12.79
N ALA A 57 3.24 1.69 -11.88
CA ALA A 57 2.45 0.50 -12.21
C ALA A 57 1.12 0.50 -11.44
N PHE A 58 0.02 0.35 -12.17
CA PHE A 58 -1.33 0.14 -11.63
C PHE A 58 -1.67 -1.35 -11.77
N ILE A 59 -1.92 -2.01 -10.66
CA ILE A 59 -2.02 -3.47 -10.62
C ILE A 59 -3.31 -3.88 -9.91
N ASP A 60 -4.19 -4.59 -10.62
CA ASP A 60 -5.26 -5.35 -9.95
C ASP A 60 -4.64 -6.55 -9.23
N VAL A 61 -5.20 -6.87 -8.10
CA VAL A 61 -4.70 -7.98 -7.29
C VAL A 61 -5.23 -9.32 -7.78
N ARG A 62 -6.49 -9.38 -8.22
CA ARG A 62 -7.06 -10.62 -8.74
C ARG A 62 -6.79 -10.74 -10.23
N LEU A 63 -5.72 -11.47 -10.55
CA LEU A 63 -5.31 -11.76 -11.92
C LEU A 63 -5.30 -13.27 -12.15
N PRO A 64 -5.57 -13.73 -13.37
CA PRO A 64 -5.29 -15.11 -13.75
C PRO A 64 -3.82 -15.46 -13.48
N PRO A 65 -3.55 -16.60 -12.80
CA PRO A 65 -2.21 -16.94 -12.34
C PRO A 65 -1.29 -17.39 -13.48
N TYR A 66 0.01 -17.31 -13.22
CA TYR A 66 1.06 -17.89 -14.04
C TYR A 66 1.81 -18.97 -13.23
N GLU A 67 1.28 -20.19 -13.26
CA GLU A 67 1.74 -21.31 -12.43
C GLU A 67 3.22 -21.64 -12.64
N GLU A 68 3.72 -21.58 -13.87
CA GLU A 68 5.13 -21.87 -14.21
C GLU A 68 6.13 -20.97 -13.48
N LYS A 69 5.70 -19.78 -13.06
CA LYS A 69 6.54 -18.80 -12.35
C LYS A 69 6.09 -18.59 -10.91
N ASN A 70 5.11 -19.38 -10.41
CA ASN A 70 4.49 -19.23 -9.11
C ASN A 70 3.94 -17.80 -8.85
N LEU A 71 3.44 -17.15 -9.90
CA LEU A 71 2.78 -15.86 -9.81
C LEU A 71 1.27 -16.07 -9.79
N ARG A 72 0.64 -15.88 -8.64
CA ARG A 72 -0.77 -16.23 -8.39
C ARG A 72 -1.69 -15.03 -8.30
N SER A 73 -1.11 -13.82 -8.17
CA SER A 73 -1.87 -12.60 -7.91
C SER A 73 -1.03 -11.34 -8.22
N GLY A 74 -1.71 -10.20 -8.34
CA GLY A 74 -1.05 -8.94 -8.68
C GLY A 74 -0.07 -8.42 -7.62
N ASP A 75 -0.22 -8.78 -6.35
CA ASP A 75 0.75 -8.41 -5.32
C ASP A 75 2.11 -9.11 -5.54
N GLU A 76 2.11 -10.32 -6.11
CA GLU A 76 3.35 -11.00 -6.52
C GLU A 76 3.97 -10.35 -7.77
N ILE A 77 3.14 -9.84 -8.70
CA ILE A 77 3.62 -8.99 -9.81
C ILE A 77 4.22 -7.68 -9.26
N GLY A 78 3.58 -7.07 -8.27
CA GLY A 78 4.13 -5.90 -7.59
C GLY A 78 5.49 -6.17 -6.94
N SER A 79 5.66 -7.32 -6.29
CA SER A 79 6.93 -7.75 -5.70
C SER A 79 8.01 -7.99 -6.78
N LEU A 80 7.64 -8.57 -7.91
CA LEU A 80 8.54 -8.72 -9.05
C LEU A 80 8.99 -7.36 -9.59
N LEU A 81 8.06 -6.40 -9.69
CA LEU A 81 8.38 -5.03 -10.11
C LEU A 81 9.34 -4.35 -9.16
N GLN A 82 9.14 -4.44 -7.84
CA GLN A 82 10.08 -3.89 -6.86
C GLN A 82 11.50 -4.47 -7.03
N GLN A 83 11.60 -5.75 -7.32
CA GLN A 83 12.89 -6.41 -7.56
C GLN A 83 13.56 -5.95 -8.87
N LYS A 84 12.79 -5.80 -9.95
CA LYS A 84 13.32 -5.48 -11.29
C LYS A 84 13.45 -3.98 -11.55
N PHE A 85 12.56 -3.18 -10.97
CA PHE A 85 12.45 -1.73 -11.11
C PHE A 85 12.28 -1.07 -9.74
N PRO A 86 13.34 -0.97 -8.91
CA PRO A 86 13.24 -0.49 -7.52
C PRO A 86 12.66 0.92 -7.36
N ASN A 87 12.74 1.74 -8.41
CA ASN A 87 12.20 3.10 -8.42
C ASN A 87 10.77 3.18 -8.98
N CYS A 88 10.16 2.06 -9.38
CA CYS A 88 8.81 2.03 -9.88
C CYS A 88 7.82 2.31 -8.75
N ILE A 89 6.95 3.30 -8.95
CA ILE A 89 5.83 3.56 -8.05
C ILE A 89 4.78 2.46 -8.25
N ILE A 90 4.41 1.76 -7.17
CA ILE A 90 3.39 0.72 -7.23
C ILE A 90 2.09 1.24 -6.65
N VAL A 91 1.02 1.12 -7.45
CA VAL A 91 -0.35 1.43 -7.09
C VAL A 91 -1.19 0.17 -7.23
N ILE A 92 -1.71 -0.32 -6.13
CA ILE A 92 -2.66 -1.42 -6.12
C ILE A 92 -4.06 -0.88 -6.30
N ILE A 93 -4.83 -1.47 -7.21
CA ILE A 93 -6.24 -1.17 -7.42
C ILE A 93 -7.02 -2.48 -7.27
N SER A 94 -8.01 -2.55 -6.37
CA SER A 94 -8.73 -3.79 -6.10
C SER A 94 -10.20 -3.57 -5.81
N MET A 95 -11.05 -4.52 -6.21
CA MET A 95 -12.44 -4.60 -5.73
C MET A 95 -12.53 -5.14 -4.30
N HIS A 96 -11.47 -5.76 -3.81
CA HIS A 96 -11.43 -6.46 -2.53
C HIS A 96 -10.75 -5.60 -1.46
N SER A 97 -11.43 -5.49 -0.32
CA SER A 97 -10.95 -4.73 0.85
C SER A 97 -11.07 -5.55 2.14
N GLU A 98 -10.97 -6.88 2.06
CA GLU A 98 -10.99 -7.73 3.25
C GLU A 98 -9.78 -7.42 4.15
N PRO A 99 -10.00 -7.18 5.47
CA PRO A 99 -8.99 -6.66 6.39
C PRO A 99 -7.67 -7.44 6.43
N VAL A 100 -7.76 -8.77 6.50
CA VAL A 100 -6.57 -9.65 6.57
C VAL A 100 -5.73 -9.52 5.30
N TRP A 101 -6.39 -9.43 4.16
CA TRP A 101 -5.76 -9.39 2.86
C TRP A 101 -5.12 -8.03 2.56
N VAL A 102 -5.86 -6.94 2.84
CA VAL A 102 -5.33 -5.59 2.75
C VAL A 102 -4.09 -5.42 3.63
N ASN A 103 -4.15 -5.90 4.89
CA ASN A 103 -3.00 -5.81 5.78
C ASN A 103 -1.80 -6.62 5.28
N ARG A 104 -2.04 -7.81 4.70
CA ARG A 104 -0.97 -8.62 4.08
C ARG A 104 -0.27 -7.84 2.97
N ILE A 105 -1.01 -7.29 2.01
CA ILE A 105 -0.43 -6.55 0.88
C ILE A 105 0.34 -5.33 1.37
N VAL A 106 -0.23 -4.54 2.27
CA VAL A 106 0.45 -3.38 2.84
C VAL A 106 1.75 -3.78 3.54
N LYS A 107 1.75 -4.89 4.26
CA LYS A 107 2.91 -5.37 5.00
C LYS A 107 3.99 -5.96 4.09
N THR A 108 3.64 -6.61 3.00
CA THR A 108 4.60 -7.31 2.13
C THR A 108 5.09 -6.47 0.96
N LEU A 109 4.21 -5.62 0.42
CA LEU A 109 4.51 -4.82 -0.77
C LEU A 109 4.72 -3.34 -0.44
N ASN A 110 4.09 -2.84 0.63
CA ASN A 110 4.09 -1.43 1.02
C ASN A 110 3.87 -0.46 -0.18
N PRO A 111 2.78 -0.64 -0.94
CA PRO A 111 2.55 0.14 -2.16
C PRO A 111 2.38 1.63 -1.82
N LEU A 112 2.81 2.53 -2.71
CA LEU A 112 2.61 3.96 -2.53
C LEU A 112 1.13 4.35 -2.68
N GLY A 113 0.39 3.67 -3.57
CA GLY A 113 -1.06 3.78 -3.72
C GLY A 113 -1.75 2.46 -3.43
N PHE A 114 -2.85 2.48 -2.65
CA PHE A 114 -3.76 1.35 -2.51
C PHE A 114 -5.20 1.83 -2.55
N ILE A 115 -5.90 1.48 -3.61
CA ILE A 115 -7.18 2.08 -3.97
C ILE A 115 -8.22 0.97 -4.14
N SER A 116 -9.34 1.10 -3.43
CA SER A 116 -10.51 0.29 -3.73
C SER A 116 -11.20 0.81 -4.99
N LYS A 117 -11.53 -0.06 -5.94
CA LYS A 117 -12.26 0.31 -7.16
C LYS A 117 -13.61 0.97 -6.83
N SER A 118 -14.21 0.66 -5.67
CA SER A 118 -15.45 1.28 -5.20
C SER A 118 -15.29 2.73 -4.74
N ASP A 119 -14.07 3.16 -4.39
CA ASP A 119 -13.78 4.50 -3.89
C ASP A 119 -13.34 5.47 -5.00
N ILE A 120 -13.12 4.96 -6.23
CA ILE A 120 -12.70 5.76 -7.38
C ILE A 120 -13.93 6.34 -8.08
N ASN A 121 -13.84 7.62 -8.43
CA ASN A 121 -14.71 8.23 -9.39
C ASN A 121 -13.92 9.16 -10.32
N TYR A 122 -14.50 9.49 -11.47
CA TYR A 122 -13.87 10.31 -12.49
C TYR A 122 -13.31 11.64 -11.94
N LYS A 123 -14.01 12.26 -10.98
CA LYS A 123 -13.64 13.58 -10.45
C LYS A 123 -12.46 13.50 -9.46
N SER A 124 -12.41 12.44 -8.66
CA SER A 124 -11.37 12.29 -7.62
C SER A 124 -10.07 11.69 -8.16
N PHE A 125 -10.12 10.92 -9.24
CA PHE A 125 -8.97 10.18 -9.75
C PHE A 125 -7.75 11.06 -10.08
N PRO A 126 -7.88 12.22 -10.78
CA PRO A 126 -6.73 13.08 -11.06
C PRO A 126 -6.00 13.56 -9.80
N ALA A 127 -6.73 13.96 -8.76
CA ALA A 127 -6.14 14.41 -7.49
C ALA A 127 -5.41 13.28 -6.76
N ILE A 128 -5.94 12.05 -6.83
CA ILE A 128 -5.28 10.86 -6.27
C ILE A 128 -3.93 10.63 -6.97
N ILE A 129 -3.92 10.68 -8.29
CA ILE A 129 -2.70 10.47 -9.08
C ILE A 129 -1.69 11.59 -8.84
N GLU A 130 -2.14 12.83 -8.70
CA GLU A 130 -1.26 13.96 -8.36
C GLU A 130 -0.57 13.76 -6.99
N THR A 131 -1.30 13.26 -5.99
CA THR A 131 -0.75 12.91 -4.67
C THR A 131 0.34 11.83 -4.82
N ILE A 132 0.05 10.77 -5.56
CA ILE A 132 0.98 9.66 -5.80
C ILE A 132 2.22 10.14 -6.58
N ASN A 133 2.05 11.00 -7.59
CA ASN A 133 3.15 11.56 -8.38
C ASN A 133 4.07 12.47 -7.55
N LYS A 134 3.58 13.04 -6.44
CA LYS A 134 4.40 13.77 -5.45
C LYS A 134 5.15 12.84 -4.49
N ASN A 135 5.10 11.52 -4.75
CA ASN A 135 5.68 10.48 -3.89
C ASN A 135 5.04 10.44 -2.48
N GLU A 136 3.77 10.84 -2.39
CA GLU A 136 2.98 10.78 -1.17
C GLU A 136 2.11 9.52 -1.17
N THR A 137 2.05 8.83 -0.03
CA THR A 137 1.24 7.62 0.11
C THR A 137 -0.25 7.95 0.07
N TYR A 138 -1.00 7.28 -0.80
CA TYR A 138 -2.44 7.38 -0.86
C TYR A 138 -3.12 6.01 -0.67
N TYR A 139 -3.94 5.89 0.36
CA TYR A 139 -4.83 4.76 0.57
C TYR A 139 -6.27 5.26 0.59
N SER A 140 -7.15 4.62 -0.17
CA SER A 140 -8.55 5.02 -0.23
C SER A 140 -9.29 4.68 1.07
N LYS A 141 -10.46 5.28 1.27
CA LYS A 141 -11.24 5.17 2.50
C LYS A 141 -11.49 3.72 2.91
N SER A 142 -11.99 2.89 2.00
CA SER A 142 -12.28 1.48 2.28
C SER A 142 -11.02 0.70 2.68
N ILE A 143 -9.87 1.02 2.10
CA ILE A 143 -8.59 0.41 2.45
C ILE A 143 -8.14 0.81 3.87
N ILE A 144 -8.28 2.09 4.23
CA ILE A 144 -7.97 2.57 5.59
C ILE A 144 -8.88 1.91 6.62
N GLU A 145 -10.19 1.81 6.33
CA GLU A 145 -11.16 1.16 7.21
C GLU A 145 -10.85 -0.33 7.39
N ALA A 146 -10.47 -1.03 6.32
CA ALA A 146 -10.05 -2.42 6.38
C ALA A 146 -8.79 -2.63 7.24
N GLN A 147 -7.79 -1.74 7.12
CA GLN A 147 -6.61 -1.79 7.98
C GLN A 147 -6.96 -1.56 9.44
N LYS A 148 -7.82 -0.57 9.72
CA LYS A 148 -8.30 -0.28 11.09
C LYS A 148 -9.04 -1.47 11.68
N GLU A 149 -9.93 -2.08 10.92
CA GLU A 149 -10.68 -3.27 11.34
C GLU A 149 -9.73 -4.45 11.64
N PHE A 150 -8.70 -4.66 10.81
CA PHE A 150 -7.69 -5.69 11.06
C PHE A 150 -6.99 -5.48 12.40
N VAL A 151 -6.59 -4.25 12.69
CA VAL A 151 -5.89 -3.91 13.95
C VAL A 151 -6.78 -4.18 15.15
N ILE A 152 -8.02 -3.71 15.11
CA ILE A 152 -8.96 -3.88 16.22
C ILE A 152 -9.26 -5.38 16.48
N LYS A 153 -9.55 -6.15 15.41
CA LYS A 153 -10.01 -7.53 15.54
C LYS A 153 -8.88 -8.55 15.71
N ASN A 154 -7.75 -8.36 15.03
CA ASN A 154 -6.69 -9.38 14.95
C ASN A 154 -5.49 -9.08 15.83
N ILE A 155 -5.23 -7.81 16.13
CA ILE A 155 -4.11 -7.40 17.00
C ILE A 155 -4.60 -7.16 18.44
N HIS A 156 -5.92 -7.13 18.64
CA HIS A 156 -6.54 -6.80 19.93
C HIS A 156 -6.09 -5.44 20.48
N TRP A 157 -6.12 -4.43 19.59
CA TRP A 157 -5.77 -3.06 19.93
C TRP A 157 -6.62 -2.55 21.09
N ASP A 158 -5.99 -2.09 22.15
CA ASP A 158 -6.64 -1.61 23.36
C ASP A 158 -6.24 -0.15 23.72
N GLU A 159 -6.76 0.35 24.84
CA GLU A 159 -6.44 1.68 25.34
C GLU A 159 -4.97 1.88 25.69
N HIS A 160 -4.29 0.82 26.13
CA HIS A 160 -2.86 0.88 26.45
C HIS A 160 -2.02 1.03 25.18
N ASP A 161 -2.42 0.37 24.08
CA ASP A 161 -1.76 0.51 22.79
C ASP A 161 -1.95 1.92 22.23
N SER A 162 -3.18 2.44 22.28
CA SER A 162 -3.49 3.83 21.89
C SER A 162 -2.66 4.83 22.69
N LYS A 163 -2.65 4.71 24.01
CA LYS A 163 -1.91 5.60 24.90
C LYS A 163 -0.41 5.49 24.70
N MET A 164 0.11 4.26 24.52
CA MET A 164 1.53 4.03 24.27
C MET A 164 2.00 4.70 22.98
N VAL A 165 1.29 4.49 21.86
CA VAL A 165 1.69 5.07 20.57
C VAL A 165 1.52 6.60 20.60
N GLN A 166 0.48 7.13 21.27
CA GLN A 166 0.31 8.57 21.45
C GLN A 166 1.48 9.18 22.23
N LEU A 167 1.87 8.61 23.37
CA LEU A 167 3.00 9.11 24.18
C LEU A 167 4.31 9.08 23.41
N ILE A 168 4.55 8.03 22.60
CA ILE A 168 5.74 7.96 21.73
C ILE A 168 5.67 9.07 20.68
N ALA A 169 4.50 9.33 20.09
CA ALA A 169 4.30 10.42 19.13
C ALA A 169 4.56 11.80 19.74
N ASP A 170 4.28 11.96 21.04
CA ASP A 170 4.56 13.16 21.83
C ASP A 170 6.03 13.26 22.30
N GLY A 171 6.88 12.33 21.87
CA GLY A 171 8.33 12.33 22.15
C GLY A 171 8.74 11.64 23.44
N ILE A 172 7.83 10.98 24.17
CA ILE A 172 8.16 10.22 25.38
C ILE A 172 8.95 8.95 24.97
N LYS A 173 10.09 8.76 25.61
CA LYS A 173 10.94 7.58 25.37
C LYS A 173 10.28 6.33 25.92
N THR A 174 10.47 5.20 25.26
CA THR A 174 9.88 3.91 25.66
C THR A 174 10.19 3.53 27.12
N LYS A 175 11.38 3.86 27.63
CA LYS A 175 11.80 3.57 29.00
C LYS A 175 10.98 4.35 30.04
N ASP A 176 10.38 5.46 29.66
CA ASP A 176 9.64 6.37 30.56
C ASP A 176 8.12 6.10 30.51
N LEU A 177 7.65 5.25 29.59
CA LEU A 177 6.22 4.90 29.44
C LEU A 177 5.58 4.30 30.70
N PRO A 178 6.29 3.50 31.55
CA PRO A 178 5.69 2.96 32.78
C PRO A 178 5.22 4.04 33.78
N TYR A 179 5.70 5.28 33.67
CA TYR A 179 5.19 6.39 34.49
C TYR A 179 3.78 6.85 34.08
N TYR A 180 3.35 6.52 32.85
CA TYR A 180 2.09 6.97 32.26
C TYR A 180 1.08 5.85 32.04
N ILE A 181 1.56 4.61 31.93
CA ILE A 181 0.77 3.42 31.62
C ILE A 181 1.04 2.38 32.71
N PRO A 182 0.01 1.78 33.35
CA PRO A 182 0.19 0.83 34.44
C PRO A 182 0.62 -0.55 33.96
N LEU A 183 1.71 -0.59 33.17
CA LEU A 183 2.33 -1.79 32.63
C LEU A 183 3.85 -1.74 32.84
N SER A 184 4.48 -2.91 32.99
CA SER A 184 5.95 -2.98 33.09
C SER A 184 6.60 -2.56 31.77
N LEU A 185 7.85 -2.08 31.84
CA LEU A 185 8.64 -1.74 30.66
C LEU A 185 8.70 -2.90 29.66
N SER A 186 8.98 -4.11 30.13
CA SER A 186 9.04 -5.31 29.30
C SER A 186 7.72 -5.61 28.59
N ALA A 187 6.57 -5.39 29.25
CA ALA A 187 5.26 -5.57 28.62
C ALA A 187 5.03 -4.53 27.52
N LEU A 188 5.40 -3.28 27.74
CA LEU A 188 5.29 -2.19 26.77
C LEU A 188 6.20 -2.40 25.55
N GLU A 189 7.44 -2.81 25.79
CA GLU A 189 8.38 -3.15 24.71
C GLU A 189 7.88 -4.32 23.86
N LYS A 190 7.33 -5.36 24.50
CA LYS A 190 6.74 -6.51 23.79
C LYS A 190 5.52 -6.09 22.95
N ARG A 191 4.62 -5.25 23.51
CA ARG A 191 3.48 -4.70 22.76
C ARG A 191 3.95 -3.88 21.57
N LYS A 192 4.89 -2.95 21.76
CA LYS A 192 5.44 -2.13 20.69
C LYS A 192 6.09 -2.98 19.59
N ALA A 193 6.88 -3.96 19.95
CA ALA A 193 7.50 -4.88 19.01
C ALA A 193 6.45 -5.68 18.21
N ASN A 194 5.38 -6.14 18.87
CA ASN A 194 4.28 -6.82 18.21
C ASN A 194 3.54 -5.91 17.20
N LEU A 195 3.22 -4.68 17.60
CA LEU A 195 2.59 -3.71 16.71
C LEU A 195 3.45 -3.44 15.47
N LYS A 196 4.75 -3.19 15.66
CA LYS A 196 5.68 -3.02 14.53
C LYS A 196 5.68 -4.24 13.62
N LYS A 197 5.84 -5.44 14.18
CA LYS A 197 5.84 -6.69 13.41
C LYS A 197 4.56 -6.90 12.60
N GLN A 198 3.41 -6.46 13.11
CA GLN A 198 2.12 -6.67 12.47
C GLN A 198 1.74 -5.58 11.46
N LEU A 199 2.21 -4.35 11.67
CA LEU A 199 1.73 -3.18 10.93
C LEU A 199 2.74 -2.57 9.98
N ILE A 200 4.05 -2.85 10.17
CA ILE A 200 5.11 -2.20 9.42
C ILE A 200 5.88 -3.21 8.58
N PHE A 201 6.27 -2.79 7.39
CA PHE A 201 7.19 -3.55 6.53
C PHE A 201 8.55 -3.71 7.22
N GLU A 202 9.07 -4.94 7.28
CA GLU A 202 10.36 -5.27 7.90
C GLU A 202 10.56 -4.79 9.36
N GLY A 203 9.45 -4.48 10.06
CA GLY A 203 9.52 -4.12 11.48
C GLY A 203 10.04 -2.72 11.82
N GLY A 204 10.15 -1.86 10.86
CA GLY A 204 10.51 -0.43 10.82
C GLY A 204 10.68 0.40 12.12
N SER A 205 10.75 1.70 11.98
CA SER A 205 11.01 2.66 13.06
C SER A 205 9.76 2.98 13.91
N ASP A 206 9.93 3.67 15.05
CA ASP A 206 8.80 4.20 15.84
C ASP A 206 8.04 5.28 15.04
N ALA A 207 8.75 6.06 14.21
CA ALA A 207 8.14 7.08 13.36
C ALA A 207 7.18 6.46 12.32
N GLU A 208 7.57 5.36 11.68
CA GLU A 208 6.72 4.62 10.74
C GLU A 208 5.50 4.02 11.44
N LEU A 209 5.66 3.49 12.67
CA LEU A 209 4.52 3.01 13.47
C LEU A 209 3.52 4.13 13.73
N ILE A 210 3.99 5.29 14.18
CA ILE A 210 3.16 6.46 14.45
C ILE A 210 2.43 6.89 13.19
N GLU A 211 3.14 7.03 12.08
CA GLU A 211 2.55 7.43 10.80
C GLU A 211 1.46 6.46 10.34
N ARG A 212 1.75 5.16 10.43
CA ARG A 212 0.80 4.11 10.07
C ARG A 212 -0.48 4.17 10.92
N VAL A 213 -0.32 4.28 12.24
CA VAL A 213 -1.44 4.32 13.18
C VAL A 213 -2.26 5.60 13.02
N LYS A 214 -1.61 6.76 12.73
CA LYS A 214 -2.29 8.02 12.38
C LYS A 214 -3.11 7.88 11.10
N LYS A 215 -2.54 7.31 10.03
CA LYS A 215 -3.24 7.07 8.75
C LYS A 215 -4.48 6.18 8.92
N MET A 216 -4.44 5.22 9.86
CA MET A 216 -5.61 4.38 10.19
C MET A 216 -6.64 5.12 11.06
N GLY A 217 -6.37 6.33 11.53
CA GLY A 217 -7.26 7.07 12.45
C GLY A 217 -7.41 6.40 13.81
N LEU A 218 -6.40 5.64 14.26
CA LEU A 218 -6.37 5.00 15.58
C LEU A 218 -5.75 5.89 16.67
N LEU A 219 -5.11 6.99 16.29
CA LEU A 219 -4.70 8.06 17.20
C LEU A 219 -5.65 9.23 17.06
N SER A 220 -6.06 9.82 18.20
CA SER A 220 -6.74 11.09 18.21
C SER A 220 -5.82 12.17 17.66
N SER A 221 -6.31 13.03 16.77
CA SER A 221 -5.56 14.22 16.39
C SER A 221 -5.28 15.04 17.65
N PRO A 222 -4.10 15.62 17.84
CA PRO A 222 -3.85 16.54 18.93
C PRO A 222 -4.90 17.65 18.86
N ARG A 223 -5.55 17.94 19.98
CA ARG A 223 -6.47 19.07 20.12
C ARG A 223 -5.70 20.38 20.12
#